data_d2f745dfb3e089e44dfcf284e3d736fd
#
_entry.id   d2f745dfb3e089e44dfcf284e3d736fd
#
_cell.length_a   1.000
_cell.length_b   1.000
_cell.length_c   1.000
_cell.angle_alpha   90.00
_cell.angle_beta   90.00
_cell.angle_gamma   90.00
#
_symmetry.space_group_name_H-M   'P 1'
#
loop_
_entity.id
_entity.type
_entity.pdbx_description
1 polymer ?
#
loop_
_entity_poly.entity_id
_entity_poly.type
_entity_poly.pdbx_seq_one_letter_code
_entity_poly.pdbx_strand_id
1 'polypeptide(L)'
;STFTMLAERPDISLKLAITKERFKKNLRNPESKLNDTASEQYEDILDKQADICIQIFSKPICVLSGAAGTGKTTVIKAIVENIERVHGQAAGFLLMAPTGKAAERIKTQTDKNSSTIHSFLASNGWLNKNFTLKRVGGGKGQDVNTIIIDECSMIDLNLFATLLRSINWNSVQRLILVGDPNQLPPIGRGKVFADTIEWLNSEYPDNVGVLTENIRQLVNRVEGNGCGILDLAELFIQEKQSDMSESSSSDELKRKKEVLFTKIMENGNGDIDKDLAVYFWKEQTDLETCLHDVIIQDMKKITGMTVYESPD
;
A
#
# COMPACT_ATOMS: atom_id res chain seq x y z
N SER A 1 -4.12 -23.36 12.07
CA SER A 1 -4.26 -22.78 10.71
C SER A 1 -2.89 -22.68 10.04
N THR A 2 -2.83 -22.45 8.72
CA THR A 2 -1.56 -22.23 8.01
C THR A 2 -0.80 -21.03 8.57
N PHE A 3 -1.50 -20.00 9.00
CA PHE A 3 -0.90 -18.81 9.59
C PHE A 3 -0.29 -19.08 10.97
N THR A 4 -1.01 -19.77 11.83
CA THR A 4 -0.49 -20.21 13.13
C THR A 4 0.77 -21.04 12.97
N MET A 5 0.74 -22.02 12.04
CA MET A 5 1.90 -22.84 11.71
C MET A 5 3.11 -22.02 11.23
N LEU A 6 2.89 -20.97 10.43
CA LEU A 6 3.97 -20.09 9.99
C LEU A 6 4.47 -19.20 11.13
N ALA A 7 3.58 -18.63 11.94
CA ALA A 7 3.93 -17.71 13.02
C ALA A 7 4.69 -18.41 14.17
N GLU A 8 4.40 -19.68 14.41
CA GLU A 8 5.09 -20.52 15.40
C GLU A 8 6.46 -21.04 14.93
N ARG A 9 6.81 -20.87 13.64
CA ARG A 9 8.15 -21.22 13.17
C ARG A 9 9.19 -20.26 13.76
N PRO A 10 10.41 -20.76 14.04
CA PRO A 10 11.52 -19.89 14.43
C PRO A 10 11.84 -18.91 13.30
N ASP A 11 12.45 -17.79 13.66
CA ASP A 11 12.96 -16.83 12.70
C ASP A 11 13.87 -17.51 11.67
N ILE A 12 13.79 -17.05 10.43
CA ILE A 12 14.53 -17.62 9.31
C ILE A 12 16.02 -17.38 9.53
N SER A 13 16.80 -18.47 9.59
CA SER A 13 18.24 -18.40 9.71
C SER A 13 18.85 -17.80 8.44
N LEU A 14 19.54 -16.67 8.58
CA LEU A 14 20.18 -15.95 7.50
C LEU A 14 21.65 -16.39 7.38
N LYS A 15 22.04 -16.84 6.19
CA LYS A 15 23.46 -17.21 5.92
C LYS A 15 24.41 -16.01 5.93
N LEU A 16 23.88 -14.81 5.72
CA LEU A 16 24.58 -13.54 5.76
C LEU A 16 23.80 -12.56 6.63
N ALA A 17 24.50 -11.86 7.52
CA ALA A 17 23.91 -10.76 8.26
C ALA A 17 23.54 -9.62 7.31
N ILE A 18 22.31 -9.16 7.41
CA ILE A 18 21.84 -7.95 6.72
C ILE A 18 21.78 -6.83 7.73
N THR A 19 22.48 -5.73 7.43
CA THR A 19 22.58 -4.59 8.32
C THR A 19 21.53 -3.54 7.99
N LYS A 20 21.21 -2.68 8.96
CA LYS A 20 20.37 -1.50 8.78
C LYS A 20 20.88 -0.59 7.65
N GLU A 21 22.17 -0.35 7.61
CA GLU A 21 22.80 0.48 6.57
C GLU A 21 22.59 -0.09 5.16
N ARG A 22 22.54 -1.41 5.04
CA ARG A 22 22.24 -2.04 3.76
C ARG A 22 20.82 -1.78 3.32
N PHE A 23 19.86 -1.90 4.24
CA PHE A 23 18.46 -1.54 3.93
C PHE A 23 18.33 -0.04 3.60
N LYS A 24 18.95 0.86 4.34
CA LYS A 24 18.96 2.29 4.02
C LYS A 24 19.46 2.55 2.60
N LYS A 25 20.53 1.89 2.19
CA LYS A 25 21.06 2.00 0.82
C LYS A 25 20.06 1.53 -0.24
N ASN A 26 19.34 0.43 0.00
CA ASN A 26 18.34 -0.09 -0.92
C ASN A 26 17.04 0.75 -0.95
N LEU A 27 16.69 1.37 0.17
CA LEU A 27 15.49 2.23 0.31
C LEU A 27 15.69 3.61 -0.32
N ARG A 28 16.93 4.12 -0.31
CA ARG A 28 17.24 5.46 -0.82
C ARG A 28 17.03 5.54 -2.32
N ASN A 29 16.25 6.54 -2.75
CA ASN A 29 16.19 6.93 -4.15
C ASN A 29 17.29 7.99 -4.43
N PRO A 30 18.34 7.66 -5.21
CA PRO A 30 19.43 8.59 -5.48
C PRO A 30 19.00 9.85 -6.23
N GLU A 31 17.93 9.74 -7.04
CA GLU A 31 17.42 10.83 -7.86
C GLU A 31 16.41 11.72 -7.11
N SER A 32 16.09 11.40 -5.85
CA SER A 32 15.14 12.17 -5.07
C SER A 32 15.73 13.53 -4.67
N LYS A 33 14.98 14.60 -4.94
CA LYS A 33 15.29 15.96 -4.45
C LYS A 33 15.35 16.06 -2.92
N LEU A 34 14.78 15.07 -2.21
CA LEU A 34 14.83 15.01 -0.75
C LEU A 34 16.25 14.86 -0.21
N ASN A 35 17.17 14.30 -1.00
CA ASN A 35 18.57 14.16 -0.60
C ASN A 35 19.23 15.53 -0.30
N ASP A 36 18.82 16.58 -1.03
CA ASP A 36 19.41 17.91 -0.92
C ASP A 36 18.54 18.88 -0.10
N THR A 37 17.22 18.84 -0.30
CA THR A 37 16.30 19.87 0.20
C THR A 37 15.72 19.55 1.58
N ALA A 38 15.57 18.26 1.92
CA ALA A 38 15.04 17.79 3.20
C ALA A 38 15.84 16.61 3.74
N SER A 39 17.17 16.69 3.64
CA SER A 39 18.09 15.57 3.90
C SER A 39 17.92 14.97 5.30
N GLU A 40 17.84 15.79 6.34
CA GLU A 40 17.68 15.32 7.72
C GLU A 40 16.37 14.55 7.94
N GLN A 41 15.25 15.12 7.47
CA GLN A 41 13.95 14.47 7.58
C GLN A 41 13.88 13.18 6.75
N TYR A 42 14.49 13.19 5.56
CA TYR A 42 14.53 12.01 4.70
C TYR A 42 15.42 10.91 5.31
N GLU A 43 16.54 11.26 5.94
CA GLU A 43 17.39 10.30 6.68
C GLU A 43 16.63 9.64 7.84
N ASP A 44 15.85 10.41 8.62
CA ASP A 44 15.03 9.88 9.70
C ASP A 44 13.97 8.88 9.16
N ILE A 45 13.34 9.21 8.04
CA ILE A 45 12.39 8.31 7.38
C ILE A 45 13.08 7.01 6.93
N LEU A 46 14.26 7.12 6.28
CA LEU A 46 15.01 5.95 5.83
C LEU A 46 15.44 5.08 7.01
N ASP A 47 15.81 5.69 8.13
CA ASP A 47 16.19 4.99 9.36
C ASP A 47 15.00 4.18 9.93
N LYS A 48 13.84 4.80 10.05
CA LYS A 48 12.62 4.15 10.53
C LYS A 48 12.20 3.00 9.60
N GLN A 49 12.25 3.22 8.28
CA GLN A 49 11.93 2.18 7.31
C GLN A 49 12.94 1.01 7.34
N ALA A 50 14.22 1.31 7.54
CA ALA A 50 15.24 0.27 7.66
C ALA A 50 15.08 -0.56 8.94
N ASP A 51 14.67 0.05 10.06
CA ASP A 51 14.34 -0.68 11.30
C ASP A 51 13.16 -1.64 11.09
N ILE A 52 12.11 -1.19 10.40
CA ILE A 52 10.98 -2.05 10.02
C ILE A 52 11.45 -3.19 9.13
N CYS A 53 12.30 -2.91 8.13
CA CYS A 53 12.85 -3.96 7.27
C CYS A 53 13.62 -5.01 8.10
N ILE A 54 14.49 -4.60 9.01
CA ILE A 54 15.24 -5.52 9.90
C ILE A 54 14.28 -6.35 10.74
N GLN A 55 13.28 -5.71 11.34
CA GLN A 55 12.29 -6.37 12.20
C GLN A 55 11.58 -7.51 11.47
N ILE A 56 11.06 -7.25 10.26
CA ILE A 56 10.22 -8.22 9.53
C ILE A 56 11.01 -9.17 8.63
N PHE A 57 12.30 -8.91 8.35
CA PHE A 57 13.06 -9.62 7.33
C PHE A 57 13.25 -11.13 7.64
N SER A 58 13.44 -11.48 8.90
CA SER A 58 13.62 -12.87 9.33
C SER A 58 12.31 -13.59 9.63
N LYS A 59 11.18 -12.90 9.64
CA LYS A 59 9.90 -13.49 10.06
C LYS A 59 9.31 -14.42 8.99
N PRO A 60 8.86 -15.64 9.36
CA PRO A 60 8.21 -16.58 8.42
C PRO A 60 6.86 -16.06 7.91
N ILE A 61 6.16 -15.28 8.72
CA ILE A 61 4.97 -14.52 8.32
C ILE A 61 5.09 -13.11 8.86
N CYS A 62 4.83 -12.10 8.02
CA CYS A 62 4.77 -10.72 8.48
C CYS A 62 3.78 -9.90 7.65
N VAL A 63 3.38 -8.78 8.23
CA VAL A 63 2.57 -7.76 7.57
C VAL A 63 3.38 -6.48 7.47
N LEU A 64 3.32 -5.84 6.29
CA LEU A 64 3.79 -4.48 6.07
C LEU A 64 2.57 -3.59 5.82
N SER A 65 2.24 -2.77 6.78
CA SER A 65 1.11 -1.85 6.74
C SER A 65 1.56 -0.40 6.53
N GLY A 66 0.75 0.40 5.86
CA GLY A 66 0.99 1.84 5.72
C GLY A 66 0.05 2.49 4.72
N ALA A 67 -0.19 3.78 4.88
CA ALA A 67 -1.02 4.57 3.99
C ALA A 67 -0.46 4.67 2.57
N ALA A 68 -1.25 5.20 1.63
CA ALA A 68 -0.76 5.50 0.29
C ALA A 68 0.38 6.53 0.35
N GLY A 69 1.48 6.27 -0.37
CA GLY A 69 2.64 7.19 -0.40
C GLY A 69 3.70 6.99 0.68
N THR A 70 3.53 6.02 1.59
CA THR A 70 4.51 5.70 2.64
C THR A 70 5.71 4.87 2.16
N GLY A 71 5.76 4.47 0.89
CA GLY A 71 6.91 3.74 0.34
C GLY A 71 6.83 2.21 0.45
N LYS A 72 5.65 1.61 0.66
CA LYS A 72 5.47 0.14 0.75
C LYS A 72 6.18 -0.63 -0.38
N THR A 73 6.02 -0.19 -1.63
CA THR A 73 6.64 -0.86 -2.79
C THR A 73 8.16 -0.74 -2.79
N THR A 74 8.70 0.37 -2.29
CA THR A 74 10.16 0.56 -2.11
C THR A 74 10.70 -0.40 -1.04
N VAL A 75 9.96 -0.58 0.04
CA VAL A 75 10.29 -1.58 1.09
C VAL A 75 10.24 -2.99 0.53
N ILE A 76 9.22 -3.35 -0.26
CA ILE A 76 9.16 -4.65 -0.97
C ILE A 76 10.42 -4.86 -1.81
N LYS A 77 10.82 -3.86 -2.61
CA LYS A 77 12.05 -3.92 -3.43
C LYS A 77 13.28 -4.18 -2.57
N ALA A 78 13.46 -3.41 -1.51
CA ALA A 78 14.60 -3.57 -0.60
C ALA A 78 14.64 -4.96 0.05
N ILE A 79 13.48 -5.52 0.42
CA ILE A 79 13.36 -6.88 0.96
C ILE A 79 13.74 -7.91 -0.11
N VAL A 80 13.20 -7.82 -1.32
CA VAL A 80 13.49 -8.75 -2.43
C VAL A 80 14.99 -8.76 -2.76
N GLU A 81 15.62 -7.59 -2.91
CA GLU A 81 17.05 -7.47 -3.17
C GLU A 81 17.92 -8.11 -2.07
N ASN A 82 17.53 -7.96 -0.80
CA ASN A 82 18.26 -8.57 0.31
C ASN A 82 18.00 -10.07 0.44
N ILE A 83 16.80 -10.57 0.09
CA ILE A 83 16.54 -12.02 0.00
C ILE A 83 17.42 -12.64 -1.09
N GLU A 84 17.53 -12.03 -2.26
CA GLU A 84 18.41 -12.51 -3.32
C GLU A 84 19.88 -12.51 -2.90
N ARG A 85 20.30 -11.49 -2.16
CA ARG A 85 21.65 -11.43 -1.63
C ARG A 85 21.97 -12.60 -0.67
N VAL A 86 20.98 -12.97 0.19
CA VAL A 86 21.16 -14.06 1.18
C VAL A 86 21.08 -15.43 0.54
N HIS A 87 20.16 -15.62 -0.39
CA HIS A 87 19.83 -16.93 -0.97
C HIS A 87 20.39 -17.14 -2.39
N GLY A 88 20.88 -16.06 -3.05
CA GLY A 88 21.36 -16.10 -4.41
C GLY A 88 20.28 -16.54 -5.40
N GLN A 89 20.67 -17.35 -6.41
CA GLN A 89 19.74 -17.87 -7.42
C GLN A 89 18.72 -18.89 -6.87
N ALA A 90 18.91 -19.38 -5.62
CA ALA A 90 17.93 -20.23 -4.96
C ALA A 90 16.74 -19.45 -4.39
N ALA A 91 16.73 -18.11 -4.48
CA ALA A 91 15.60 -17.29 -4.09
C ALA A 91 14.46 -17.45 -5.11
N GLY A 92 13.42 -18.18 -4.72
CA GLY A 92 12.19 -18.33 -5.50
C GLY A 92 11.12 -17.39 -4.97
N PHE A 93 10.56 -16.54 -5.85
CA PHE A 93 9.53 -15.55 -5.49
C PHE A 93 8.19 -15.86 -6.15
N LEU A 94 7.11 -15.65 -5.40
CA LEU A 94 5.76 -15.52 -5.91
C LEU A 94 5.23 -14.13 -5.50
N LEU A 95 5.27 -13.19 -6.44
CA LEU A 95 4.82 -11.81 -6.22
C LEU A 95 3.44 -11.66 -6.83
N MET A 96 2.46 -11.24 -6.04
CA MET A 96 1.07 -11.15 -6.46
C MET A 96 0.39 -9.88 -5.97
N ALA A 97 -0.65 -9.48 -6.71
CA ALA A 97 -1.57 -8.43 -6.29
C ALA A 97 -3.00 -8.74 -6.79
N PRO A 98 -4.05 -8.13 -6.22
CA PRO A 98 -5.42 -8.34 -6.67
C PRO A 98 -5.69 -7.74 -8.06
N THR A 99 -4.97 -6.68 -8.46
CA THR A 99 -5.19 -5.97 -9.73
C THR A 99 -3.97 -6.02 -10.64
N GLY A 100 -4.21 -5.93 -11.96
CA GLY A 100 -3.13 -5.91 -12.97
C GLY A 100 -2.19 -4.72 -12.80
N LYS A 101 -2.73 -3.53 -12.48
CA LYS A 101 -1.92 -2.32 -12.24
C LYS A 101 -0.98 -2.47 -11.04
N ALA A 102 -1.46 -3.07 -9.95
CA ALA A 102 -0.64 -3.32 -8.78
C ALA A 102 0.44 -4.38 -9.06
N ALA A 103 0.10 -5.46 -9.77
CA ALA A 103 1.06 -6.47 -10.18
C ALA A 103 2.16 -5.86 -11.07
N GLU A 104 1.80 -5.06 -12.08
CA GLU A 104 2.77 -4.39 -12.95
C GLU A 104 3.68 -3.43 -12.17
N ARG A 105 3.14 -2.70 -11.18
CA ARG A 105 3.93 -1.84 -10.30
C ARG A 105 5.00 -2.63 -9.53
N ILE A 106 4.63 -3.78 -8.95
CA ILE A 106 5.58 -4.66 -8.27
C ILE A 106 6.66 -5.13 -9.24
N LYS A 107 6.27 -5.61 -10.43
CA LYS A 107 7.20 -6.07 -11.46
C LYS A 107 8.22 -5.00 -11.84
N THR A 108 7.74 -3.80 -12.15
CA THR A 108 8.60 -2.66 -12.52
C THR A 108 9.57 -2.26 -11.41
N GLN A 109 9.10 -2.30 -10.15
CA GLN A 109 9.92 -1.87 -9.00
C GLN A 109 10.95 -2.93 -8.59
N THR A 110 10.60 -4.22 -8.65
CA THR A 110 11.44 -5.32 -8.15
C THR A 110 12.26 -6.00 -9.24
N ASP A 111 11.96 -5.71 -10.52
CA ASP A 111 12.49 -6.45 -11.68
C ASP A 111 12.24 -7.96 -11.58
N LYS A 112 11.14 -8.35 -10.95
CA LYS A 112 10.70 -9.75 -10.79
C LYS A 112 9.35 -9.98 -11.43
N ASN A 113 9.14 -11.18 -11.94
CA ASN A 113 7.83 -11.59 -12.45
C ASN A 113 6.79 -11.50 -11.34
N SER A 114 5.70 -10.84 -11.65
CA SER A 114 4.53 -10.76 -10.80
C SER A 114 3.27 -11.09 -11.57
N SER A 115 2.21 -11.44 -10.88
CA SER A 115 0.93 -11.77 -11.50
C SER A 115 -0.24 -11.26 -10.65
N THR A 116 -1.42 -11.22 -11.25
CA THR A 116 -2.62 -11.08 -10.42
C THR A 116 -2.93 -12.41 -9.73
N ILE A 117 -3.55 -12.33 -8.54
CA ILE A 117 -4.02 -13.52 -7.82
C ILE A 117 -4.93 -14.37 -8.73
N HIS A 118 -5.84 -13.74 -9.49
CA HIS A 118 -6.72 -14.45 -10.41
C HIS A 118 -5.96 -15.17 -11.52
N SER A 119 -4.91 -14.54 -12.10
CA SER A 119 -4.08 -15.20 -13.12
C SER A 119 -3.33 -16.41 -12.55
N PHE A 120 -2.79 -16.29 -11.33
CA PHE A 120 -2.15 -17.40 -10.63
C PHE A 120 -3.13 -18.54 -10.35
N LEU A 121 -4.35 -18.23 -9.89
CA LEU A 121 -5.39 -19.21 -9.64
C LEU A 121 -5.87 -19.89 -10.94
N ALA A 122 -5.98 -19.13 -12.03
CA ALA A 122 -6.36 -19.66 -13.35
C ALA A 122 -5.34 -20.68 -13.85
N SER A 123 -4.05 -20.33 -13.84
CA SER A 123 -2.96 -21.22 -14.30
C SER A 123 -2.82 -22.49 -13.48
N ASN A 124 -3.26 -22.47 -12.20
CA ASN A 124 -3.29 -23.65 -11.34
C ASN A 124 -4.66 -24.36 -11.28
N GLY A 125 -5.59 -24.01 -12.19
CA GLY A 125 -6.85 -24.71 -12.35
C GLY A 125 -7.91 -24.45 -11.26
N TRP A 126 -7.77 -23.34 -10.53
CA TRP A 126 -8.69 -22.93 -9.45
C TRP A 126 -9.85 -22.03 -9.90
N LEU A 127 -9.95 -21.74 -11.19
CA LEU A 127 -11.10 -21.05 -11.77
C LEU A 127 -11.94 -21.97 -12.63
N ASN A 128 -13.26 -21.76 -12.60
CA ASN A 128 -14.22 -22.33 -13.53
C ASN A 128 -14.18 -21.59 -14.88
N LYS A 129 -14.85 -22.12 -15.89
CA LYS A 129 -14.97 -21.47 -17.21
C LYS A 129 -15.61 -20.09 -17.19
N ASN A 130 -16.45 -19.82 -16.18
CA ASN A 130 -17.09 -18.52 -15.93
C ASN A 130 -16.32 -17.64 -14.95
N PHE A 131 -15.03 -17.90 -14.74
CA PHE A 131 -14.11 -17.18 -13.84
C PHE A 131 -14.49 -17.20 -12.34
N THR A 132 -15.43 -18.04 -11.92
CA THR A 132 -15.72 -18.22 -10.50
C THR A 132 -14.70 -19.13 -9.83
N LEU A 133 -14.43 -18.88 -8.54
CA LEU A 133 -13.48 -19.66 -7.76
C LEU A 133 -14.01 -21.09 -7.50
N LYS A 134 -13.14 -22.08 -7.69
CA LYS A 134 -13.44 -23.46 -7.33
C LYS A 134 -13.23 -23.68 -5.83
N ARG A 135 -14.05 -24.53 -5.24
CA ARG A 135 -13.88 -24.94 -3.84
C ARG A 135 -12.83 -26.05 -3.68
N VAL A 136 -12.69 -26.91 -4.68
CA VAL A 136 -11.76 -28.05 -4.72
C VAL A 136 -11.29 -28.32 -6.15
N GLY A 137 -10.25 -29.14 -6.32
CA GLY A 137 -9.86 -29.68 -7.62
C GLY A 137 -8.86 -28.82 -8.43
N GLY A 138 -8.31 -27.77 -7.85
CA GLY A 138 -7.17 -27.08 -8.43
C GLY A 138 -5.83 -27.72 -8.05
N GLY A 139 -4.78 -27.41 -8.81
CA GLY A 139 -3.40 -27.82 -8.54
C GLY A 139 -2.69 -26.94 -7.54
N LYS A 140 -1.45 -27.34 -7.19
CA LYS A 140 -0.51 -26.52 -6.43
C LYS A 140 0.35 -25.69 -7.38
N GLY A 141 0.69 -24.48 -6.95
CA GLY A 141 1.66 -23.63 -7.64
C GLY A 141 3.08 -24.23 -7.59
N GLN A 142 3.98 -23.58 -8.30
CA GLN A 142 5.40 -23.91 -8.30
C GLN A 142 6.00 -23.76 -6.90
N ASP A 143 7.11 -24.46 -6.66
CA ASP A 143 7.89 -24.33 -5.43
C ASP A 143 8.56 -22.97 -5.39
N VAL A 144 8.22 -22.22 -4.33
CA VAL A 144 8.81 -20.91 -4.04
C VAL A 144 9.14 -20.83 -2.55
N ASN A 145 10.14 -20.05 -2.19
CA ASN A 145 10.48 -19.85 -0.78
C ASN A 145 9.92 -18.55 -0.19
N THR A 146 9.59 -17.58 -1.03
CA THR A 146 9.07 -16.29 -0.59
C THR A 146 7.83 -15.91 -1.37
N ILE A 147 6.75 -15.59 -0.65
CA ILE A 147 5.49 -15.10 -1.20
C ILE A 147 5.28 -13.68 -0.70
N ILE A 148 5.01 -12.76 -1.61
CA ILE A 148 4.66 -11.37 -1.29
C ILE A 148 3.34 -11.05 -1.99
N ILE A 149 2.38 -10.58 -1.22
CA ILE A 149 1.07 -10.17 -1.72
C ILE A 149 0.87 -8.69 -1.39
N ASP A 150 0.80 -7.85 -2.41
CA ASP A 150 0.53 -6.41 -2.25
C ASP A 150 -0.97 -6.11 -2.39
N GLU A 151 -1.39 -4.93 -1.90
CA GLU A 151 -2.78 -4.46 -1.88
C GLU A 151 -3.74 -5.45 -1.22
N CYS A 152 -3.30 -6.09 -0.13
CA CYS A 152 -4.08 -7.13 0.57
C CYS A 152 -5.40 -6.63 1.15
N SER A 153 -5.57 -5.32 1.36
CA SER A 153 -6.84 -4.71 1.80
C SER A 153 -8.01 -4.96 0.86
N MET A 154 -7.74 -5.24 -0.43
CA MET A 154 -8.75 -5.52 -1.45
C MET A 154 -9.15 -7.00 -1.56
N ILE A 155 -8.54 -7.88 -0.78
CA ILE A 155 -8.71 -9.34 -0.91
C ILE A 155 -9.79 -9.82 0.05
N ASP A 156 -10.87 -10.42 -0.52
CA ASP A 156 -11.92 -11.05 0.28
C ASP A 156 -11.53 -12.44 0.78
N LEU A 157 -12.30 -12.96 1.74
CA LEU A 157 -12.06 -14.25 2.38
C LEU A 157 -12.06 -15.43 1.38
N ASN A 158 -12.94 -15.42 0.37
CA ASN A 158 -13.03 -16.53 -0.58
C ASN A 158 -11.81 -16.59 -1.50
N LEU A 159 -11.39 -15.43 -2.03
CA LEU A 159 -10.20 -15.29 -2.85
C LEU A 159 -8.97 -15.70 -2.07
N PHE A 160 -8.83 -15.20 -0.85
CA PHE A 160 -7.71 -15.50 0.03
C PHE A 160 -7.64 -16.98 0.42
N ALA A 161 -8.75 -17.56 0.84
CA ALA A 161 -8.81 -18.99 1.19
C ALA A 161 -8.49 -19.90 -0.01
N THR A 162 -8.90 -19.51 -1.23
CA THR A 162 -8.57 -20.24 -2.45
C THR A 162 -7.10 -20.11 -2.80
N LEU A 163 -6.53 -18.92 -2.64
CA LEU A 163 -5.11 -18.67 -2.81
C LEU A 163 -4.28 -19.53 -1.85
N LEU A 164 -4.61 -19.56 -0.56
CA LEU A 164 -3.89 -20.38 0.42
C LEU A 164 -3.93 -21.87 0.07
N ARG A 165 -5.05 -22.37 -0.48
CA ARG A 165 -5.15 -23.76 -0.95
C ARG A 165 -4.29 -24.06 -2.17
N SER A 166 -4.05 -23.06 -3.03
CA SER A 166 -3.29 -23.22 -4.28
C SER A 166 -1.78 -23.15 -4.09
N ILE A 167 -1.30 -22.67 -2.96
CA ILE A 167 0.13 -22.55 -2.65
C ILE A 167 0.69 -23.91 -2.23
N ASN A 168 1.91 -24.21 -2.69
CA ASN A 168 2.70 -25.34 -2.16
C ASN A 168 3.50 -24.87 -0.95
N TRP A 169 2.97 -25.14 0.26
CA TRP A 169 3.56 -24.68 1.52
C TRP A 169 4.83 -25.42 1.95
N ASN A 170 5.20 -26.52 1.29
CA ASN A 170 6.35 -27.31 1.69
C ASN A 170 7.68 -26.55 1.53
N SER A 171 7.77 -25.72 0.52
CA SER A 171 8.97 -24.92 0.19
C SER A 171 8.91 -23.49 0.74
N VAL A 172 7.73 -23.01 1.18
CA VAL A 172 7.56 -21.64 1.63
C VAL A 172 8.21 -21.39 2.97
N GLN A 173 9.17 -20.49 2.99
CA GLN A 173 9.85 -20.00 4.19
C GLN A 173 9.26 -18.69 4.69
N ARG A 174 8.77 -17.83 3.75
CA ARG A 174 8.34 -16.46 4.05
C ARG A 174 7.05 -16.11 3.33
N LEU A 175 6.10 -15.56 4.08
CA LEU A 175 4.88 -14.93 3.58
C LEU A 175 4.81 -13.48 4.06
N ILE A 176 4.78 -12.53 3.13
CA ILE A 176 4.67 -11.09 3.40
C ILE A 176 3.36 -10.58 2.83
N LEU A 177 2.50 -10.06 3.69
CA LEU A 177 1.25 -9.41 3.31
C LEU A 177 1.44 -7.89 3.38
N VAL A 178 1.14 -7.19 2.29
CA VAL A 178 1.34 -5.74 2.20
C VAL A 178 0.02 -5.06 1.87
N GLY A 179 -0.27 -3.94 2.52
CA GLY A 179 -1.51 -3.21 2.26
C GLY A 179 -1.70 -1.98 3.13
N ASP A 180 -2.87 -1.42 3.03
CA ASP A 180 -3.32 -0.27 3.80
C ASP A 180 -4.67 -0.61 4.45
N PRO A 181 -4.74 -0.78 5.78
CA PRO A 181 -6.00 -1.15 6.44
C PRO A 181 -7.06 -0.05 6.39
N ASN A 182 -6.67 1.19 6.05
CA ASN A 182 -7.58 2.33 5.93
C ASN A 182 -8.13 2.53 4.51
N GLN A 183 -7.66 1.75 3.53
CA GLN A 183 -8.26 1.74 2.19
C GLN A 183 -9.63 1.06 2.19
N LEU A 184 -10.34 1.21 1.06
CA LEU A 184 -11.66 0.59 0.90
C LEU A 184 -11.56 -0.92 1.15
N PRO A 185 -12.47 -1.48 1.98
CA PRO A 185 -12.52 -2.92 2.21
C PRO A 185 -12.90 -3.66 0.93
N PRO A 186 -12.65 -4.98 0.86
CA PRO A 186 -13.06 -5.77 -0.28
C PRO A 186 -14.59 -5.75 -0.46
N ILE A 187 -15.05 -5.85 -1.72
CA ILE A 187 -16.48 -5.93 -2.03
C ILE A 187 -17.08 -7.25 -1.51
N GLY A 188 -16.27 -8.32 -1.49
CA GLY A 188 -16.64 -9.63 -0.95
C GLY A 188 -16.62 -9.68 0.58
N ARG A 189 -16.95 -10.85 1.15
CA ARG A 189 -17.03 -11.05 2.59
C ARG A 189 -15.66 -11.14 3.25
N GLY A 190 -15.53 -10.57 4.45
CA GLY A 190 -14.35 -10.64 5.31
C GLY A 190 -13.35 -9.52 5.09
N LYS A 191 -12.60 -9.19 6.12
CA LYS A 191 -11.53 -8.17 6.13
C LYS A 191 -10.20 -8.83 6.47
N VAL A 192 -9.80 -9.82 5.66
CA VAL A 192 -8.69 -10.72 5.95
C VAL A 192 -7.40 -10.00 6.34
N PHE A 193 -7.09 -8.88 5.67
CA PHE A 193 -5.89 -8.12 5.96
C PHE A 193 -5.95 -7.45 7.34
N ALA A 194 -7.06 -6.78 7.65
CA ALA A 194 -7.25 -6.13 8.95
C ALA A 194 -7.29 -7.16 10.09
N ASP A 195 -8.03 -8.27 9.91
CA ASP A 195 -8.11 -9.36 10.89
C ASP A 195 -6.74 -10.01 11.12
N THR A 196 -5.89 -10.10 10.07
CA THR A 196 -4.52 -10.63 10.19
C THR A 196 -3.62 -9.67 10.97
N ILE A 197 -3.73 -8.36 10.74
CA ILE A 197 -3.00 -7.34 11.51
C ILE A 197 -3.38 -7.42 12.98
N GLU A 198 -4.67 -7.45 13.29
CA GLU A 198 -5.18 -7.52 14.66
C GLU A 198 -4.66 -8.77 15.39
N TRP A 199 -4.74 -9.92 14.74
CA TRP A 199 -4.23 -11.17 15.29
C TRP A 199 -2.71 -11.13 15.51
N LEU A 200 -1.92 -10.66 14.53
CA LEU A 200 -0.47 -10.58 14.69
C LEU A 200 -0.07 -9.57 15.76
N ASN A 201 -0.73 -8.43 15.85
CA ASN A 201 -0.46 -7.44 16.91
C ASN A 201 -0.71 -8.02 18.31
N SER A 202 -1.74 -8.87 18.47
CA SER A 202 -2.04 -9.53 19.74
C SER A 202 -1.04 -10.61 20.12
N GLU A 203 -0.68 -11.47 19.17
CA GLU A 203 0.08 -12.71 19.47
C GLU A 203 1.57 -12.62 19.06
N TYR A 204 1.89 -11.84 18.01
CA TYR A 204 3.22 -11.76 17.39
C TYR A 204 3.53 -10.32 16.92
N PRO A 205 3.60 -9.33 17.82
CA PRO A 205 3.71 -7.91 17.44
C PRO A 205 4.95 -7.60 16.59
N ASP A 206 6.04 -8.33 16.77
CA ASP A 206 7.26 -8.18 15.97
C ASP A 206 7.09 -8.59 14.49
N ASN A 207 5.98 -9.21 14.13
CA ASN A 207 5.67 -9.61 12.77
C ASN A 207 4.88 -8.52 12.00
N VAL A 208 4.63 -7.37 12.63
CA VAL A 208 3.90 -6.26 12.02
C VAL A 208 4.81 -5.04 11.87
N GLY A 209 5.10 -4.67 10.64
CA GLY A 209 5.79 -3.41 10.30
C GLY A 209 4.78 -2.35 9.87
N VAL A 210 4.83 -1.17 10.47
CA VAL A 210 3.92 -0.05 10.16
C VAL A 210 4.70 1.14 9.64
N LEU A 211 4.44 1.52 8.39
CA LEU A 211 5.01 2.71 7.77
C LEU A 211 4.11 3.91 8.04
N THR A 212 4.58 4.87 8.79
CA THR A 212 3.83 6.05 9.22
C THR A 212 4.11 7.30 8.37
N GLU A 213 5.33 7.43 7.87
CA GLU A 213 5.78 8.65 7.19
C GLU A 213 5.38 8.66 5.70
N ASN A 214 4.72 9.73 5.26
CA ASN A 214 4.28 9.86 3.88
C ASN A 214 5.36 10.53 3.01
N ILE A 215 6.17 9.72 2.36
CA ILE A 215 7.27 10.20 1.47
C ILE A 215 6.72 10.99 0.28
N ARG A 216 5.58 10.58 -0.29
CA ARG A 216 4.96 11.28 -1.41
C ARG A 216 4.56 12.70 -1.03
N GLN A 217 3.99 12.87 0.15
CA GLN A 217 3.61 14.19 0.66
C GLN A 217 4.85 15.06 0.88
N LEU A 218 5.93 14.49 1.43
CA LEU A 218 7.19 15.20 1.61
C LEU A 218 7.78 15.65 0.26
N VAL A 219 7.83 14.77 -0.74
CA VAL A 219 8.27 15.11 -2.11
C VAL A 219 7.42 16.23 -2.69
N ASN A 220 6.09 16.12 -2.60
CA ASN A 220 5.18 17.14 -3.11
C ASN A 220 5.40 18.51 -2.46
N ARG A 221 5.63 18.55 -1.15
CA ARG A 221 5.94 19.81 -0.43
C ARG A 221 7.25 20.43 -0.91
N VAL A 222 8.30 19.63 -1.05
CA VAL A 222 9.61 20.09 -1.54
C VAL A 222 9.55 20.57 -2.99
N GLU A 223 8.79 19.90 -3.83
CA GLU A 223 8.60 20.29 -5.23
C GLU A 223 7.60 21.43 -5.43
N GLY A 224 6.93 21.86 -4.36
CA GLY A 224 5.88 22.87 -4.43
C GLY A 224 4.63 22.41 -5.17
N ASN A 225 4.41 21.09 -5.25
CA ASN A 225 3.14 20.50 -5.69
C ASN A 225 2.11 20.60 -4.55
N GLY A 226 0.82 20.52 -4.87
CA GLY A 226 -0.23 20.55 -3.85
C GLY A 226 -0.19 19.34 -2.91
N CYS A 227 -0.63 19.55 -1.67
CA CYS A 227 -0.83 18.49 -0.65
C CYS A 227 -2.25 18.51 -0.07
N GLY A 228 -3.13 19.35 -0.59
CA GLY A 228 -4.46 19.60 -0.04
C GLY A 228 -5.33 18.35 0.05
N ILE A 229 -5.30 17.47 -0.95
CA ILE A 229 -6.05 16.19 -0.92
C ILE A 229 -5.53 15.28 0.20
N LEU A 230 -4.21 15.18 0.36
CA LEU A 230 -3.61 14.32 1.39
C LEU A 230 -3.84 14.91 2.78
N ASP A 231 -3.66 16.22 2.95
CA ASP A 231 -3.92 16.92 4.21
C ASP A 231 -5.40 16.76 4.62
N LEU A 232 -6.33 16.86 3.67
CA LEU A 232 -7.74 16.62 3.92
C LEU A 232 -8.00 15.15 4.33
N ALA A 233 -7.41 14.19 3.65
CA ALA A 233 -7.59 12.76 3.94
C ALA A 233 -7.05 12.39 5.33
N GLU A 234 -5.90 12.93 5.75
CA GLU A 234 -5.32 12.69 7.07
C GLU A 234 -6.26 13.06 8.22
N LEU A 235 -7.03 14.14 8.05
CA LEU A 235 -7.98 14.58 9.10
C LEU A 235 -9.04 13.51 9.41
N PHE A 236 -9.45 12.73 8.43
CA PHE A 236 -10.45 11.65 8.62
C PHE A 236 -9.85 10.33 9.11
N ILE A 237 -8.57 10.08 8.85
CA ILE A 237 -7.88 8.87 9.31
C ILE A 237 -7.56 8.97 10.80
N GLN A 238 -7.07 10.12 11.26
CA GLN A 238 -6.65 10.32 12.64
C GLN A 238 -7.85 10.35 13.62
N GLU A 239 -9.04 10.73 13.19
CA GLU A 239 -10.25 10.65 14.05
C GLU A 239 -10.57 9.23 14.49
N LYS A 240 -10.34 8.21 13.64
CA LYS A 240 -10.56 6.80 13.99
C LYS A 240 -9.53 6.25 14.99
N GLN A 241 -8.36 6.89 15.12
CA GLN A 241 -7.31 6.46 16.04
C GLN A 241 -7.37 7.18 17.39
N SER A 242 -7.96 8.40 17.45
CA SER A 242 -8.06 9.20 18.67
C SER A 242 -9.06 8.66 19.69
N ASP A 243 -9.97 7.78 19.28
CA ASP A 243 -10.89 7.10 20.22
C ASP A 243 -10.17 6.09 21.13
N MET A 244 -8.87 5.82 20.91
CA MET A 244 -8.08 4.83 21.66
C MET A 244 -6.88 5.38 22.45
N SER A 245 -6.53 6.67 22.34
CA SER A 245 -5.40 7.25 23.12
C SER A 245 -5.64 8.71 23.48
N GLU A 246 -5.74 8.99 24.78
CA GLU A 246 -5.84 10.34 25.33
C GLU A 246 -4.54 11.13 25.21
N SER A 247 -4.69 12.41 24.91
CA SER A 247 -3.79 13.57 25.12
C SER A 247 -2.76 13.93 24.05
N SER A 248 -2.53 15.18 23.85
CA SER A 248 -1.53 15.94 23.07
C SER A 248 -1.62 15.90 21.52
N SER A 249 -1.93 14.80 20.88
CA SER A 249 -2.14 14.76 19.42
C SER A 249 -3.49 15.34 18.97
N SER A 250 -4.48 15.36 19.87
CA SER A 250 -5.83 15.86 19.56
C SER A 250 -5.90 17.37 19.30
N ASP A 251 -5.08 18.16 19.98
CA ASP A 251 -5.14 19.62 19.86
C ASP A 251 -4.44 20.13 18.59
N GLU A 252 -3.36 19.49 18.18
CA GLU A 252 -2.69 19.80 16.91
C GLU A 252 -3.57 19.42 15.71
N LEU A 253 -4.24 18.28 15.79
CA LEU A 253 -5.18 17.82 14.78
C LEU A 253 -6.39 18.75 14.67
N LYS A 254 -6.97 19.17 15.80
CA LYS A 254 -8.06 20.15 15.83
C LYS A 254 -7.65 21.46 15.16
N ARG A 255 -6.44 21.96 15.46
CA ARG A 255 -5.91 23.18 14.83
C ARG A 255 -5.75 23.01 13.31
N LYS A 256 -5.18 21.89 12.84
CA LYS A 256 -5.06 21.61 11.40
C LYS A 256 -6.43 21.57 10.72
N LYS A 257 -7.41 20.93 11.37
CA LYS A 257 -8.79 20.89 10.90
C LYS A 257 -9.40 22.30 10.81
N GLU A 258 -9.31 23.08 11.87
CA GLU A 258 -9.84 24.44 11.91
C GLU A 258 -9.22 25.31 10.80
N VAL A 259 -7.90 25.24 10.62
CA VAL A 259 -7.21 26.00 9.58
C VAL A 259 -7.68 25.61 8.18
N LEU A 260 -7.77 24.29 7.88
CA LEU A 260 -8.21 23.83 6.57
C LEU A 260 -9.69 24.17 6.31
N PHE A 261 -10.57 23.92 7.26
CA PHE A 261 -11.99 24.26 7.15
C PHE A 261 -12.23 25.75 7.04
N THR A 262 -11.50 26.57 7.80
CA THR A 262 -11.57 28.04 7.67
C THR A 262 -11.18 28.46 6.25
N LYS A 263 -10.09 27.92 5.72
CA LYS A 263 -9.64 28.18 4.36
C LYS A 263 -10.68 27.78 3.30
N ILE A 264 -11.33 26.62 3.47
CA ILE A 264 -12.41 26.15 2.62
C ILE A 264 -13.63 27.10 2.67
N MET A 265 -14.01 27.53 3.86
CA MET A 265 -15.17 28.41 4.05
C MET A 265 -14.92 29.84 3.57
N GLU A 266 -13.70 30.35 3.71
CA GLU A 266 -13.32 31.70 3.26
C GLU A 266 -13.18 31.79 1.73
N ASN A 267 -12.62 30.76 1.08
CA ASN A 267 -12.42 30.74 -0.36
C ASN A 267 -13.72 30.43 -1.13
N GLY A 268 -14.72 29.85 -0.49
CA GLY A 268 -15.95 29.42 -1.17
C GLY A 268 -15.68 28.32 -2.21
N ASN A 269 -16.29 28.45 -3.40
CA ASN A 269 -16.06 27.51 -4.49
C ASN A 269 -14.75 27.82 -5.22
N GLY A 270 -13.91 26.79 -5.41
CA GLY A 270 -12.69 26.89 -6.20
C GLY A 270 -11.48 26.21 -5.57
N ASP A 271 -10.31 26.64 -6.00
CA ASP A 271 -9.03 26.03 -5.61
C ASP A 271 -8.66 26.40 -4.16
N ILE A 272 -8.46 25.39 -3.34
CA ILE A 272 -7.99 25.50 -1.94
C ILE A 272 -6.47 25.31 -1.88
N ASP A 273 -5.97 24.40 -2.70
CA ASP A 273 -4.55 24.13 -2.89
C ASP A 273 -4.34 23.73 -4.36
N LYS A 274 -3.10 23.53 -4.80
CA LYS A 274 -2.77 23.18 -6.19
C LYS A 274 -3.42 21.87 -6.65
N ASP A 275 -3.69 20.95 -5.72
CA ASP A 275 -4.29 19.63 -5.96
C ASP A 275 -5.67 19.46 -5.31
N LEU A 276 -6.21 20.50 -4.66
CA LEU A 276 -7.51 20.44 -3.99
C LEU A 276 -8.39 21.63 -4.39
N ALA A 277 -9.49 21.32 -5.04
CA ALA A 277 -10.58 22.26 -5.25
C ALA A 277 -11.85 21.79 -4.54
N VAL A 278 -12.60 22.73 -3.98
CA VAL A 278 -13.85 22.46 -3.27
C VAL A 278 -14.98 23.26 -3.91
N TYR A 279 -16.11 22.58 -4.14
CA TYR A 279 -17.29 23.18 -4.73
C TYR A 279 -18.50 22.81 -3.88
N PHE A 280 -19.29 23.83 -3.53
CA PHE A 280 -20.54 23.68 -2.80
C PHE A 280 -21.72 23.74 -3.76
N TRP A 281 -22.70 22.86 -3.58
CA TRP A 281 -23.95 22.87 -4.33
C TRP A 281 -25.15 22.80 -3.39
N LYS A 282 -26.28 23.32 -3.81
CA LYS A 282 -27.54 23.29 -3.04
C LYS A 282 -28.53 22.31 -3.65
N GLU A 283 -28.60 22.23 -4.96
CA GLU A 283 -29.51 21.37 -5.73
C GLU A 283 -28.72 20.45 -6.66
N GLN A 284 -29.35 19.34 -7.07
CA GLN A 284 -28.68 18.36 -7.93
C GLN A 284 -28.32 18.94 -9.31
N THR A 285 -29.13 19.85 -9.84
CA THR A 285 -28.87 20.57 -11.09
C THR A 285 -27.60 21.44 -11.00
N ASP A 286 -27.35 22.04 -9.84
CA ASP A 286 -26.14 22.83 -9.58
C ASP A 286 -24.90 21.92 -9.58
N LEU A 287 -25.03 20.70 -8.99
CA LEU A 287 -23.96 19.71 -9.00
C LEU A 287 -23.61 19.24 -10.40
N GLU A 288 -24.60 18.95 -11.24
CA GLU A 288 -24.40 18.51 -12.63
C GLU A 288 -23.70 19.59 -13.46
N THR A 289 -24.11 20.84 -13.33
CA THR A 289 -23.48 21.97 -14.01
C THR A 289 -22.04 22.17 -13.52
N CYS A 290 -21.83 22.14 -12.21
CA CYS A 290 -20.52 22.32 -11.61
C CYS A 290 -19.55 21.18 -12.04
N LEU A 291 -19.99 19.92 -12.04
CA LEU A 291 -19.19 18.79 -12.50
C LEU A 291 -18.84 18.90 -13.98
N HIS A 292 -19.78 19.29 -14.82
CA HIS A 292 -19.55 19.49 -16.25
C HIS A 292 -18.47 20.55 -16.49
N ASP A 293 -18.59 21.71 -15.84
CA ASP A 293 -17.64 22.82 -16.01
C ASP A 293 -16.24 22.46 -15.51
N VAL A 294 -16.13 21.80 -14.34
CA VAL A 294 -14.85 21.33 -13.78
C VAL A 294 -14.19 20.31 -14.70
N ILE A 295 -14.93 19.31 -15.18
CA ILE A 295 -14.40 18.28 -16.09
C ILE A 295 -13.89 18.93 -17.39
N ILE A 296 -14.65 19.85 -17.99
CA ILE A 296 -14.21 20.54 -19.21
C ILE A 296 -12.95 21.36 -18.98
N GLN A 297 -12.87 22.11 -17.86
CA GLN A 297 -11.70 22.92 -17.54
C GLN A 297 -10.46 22.04 -17.32
N ASP A 298 -10.59 20.94 -16.60
CA ASP A 298 -9.47 20.04 -16.33
C ASP A 298 -9.04 19.25 -17.57
N MET A 299 -9.98 18.83 -18.41
CA MET A 299 -9.64 18.24 -19.70
C MET A 299 -8.87 19.23 -20.60
N LYS A 300 -9.24 20.50 -20.63
CA LYS A 300 -8.49 21.54 -21.35
C LYS A 300 -7.08 21.70 -20.79
N LYS A 301 -6.92 21.70 -19.47
CA LYS A 301 -5.59 21.80 -18.81
C LYS A 301 -4.69 20.61 -19.14
N ILE A 302 -5.25 19.37 -19.13
CA ILE A 302 -4.49 18.13 -19.32
C ILE A 302 -4.17 17.87 -20.78
N THR A 303 -5.12 18.07 -21.69
CA THR A 303 -4.99 17.68 -23.10
C THR A 303 -4.52 18.81 -24.00
N GLY A 304 -4.62 20.07 -23.56
CA GLY A 304 -4.44 21.25 -24.42
C GLY A 304 -5.49 21.35 -25.54
N MET A 305 -6.46 20.44 -25.58
CA MET A 305 -7.52 20.38 -26.60
C MET A 305 -8.78 21.04 -26.07
N THR A 306 -9.41 21.84 -26.89
CA THR A 306 -10.81 22.27 -26.68
C THR A 306 -11.69 21.02 -26.84
N VAL A 307 -12.46 20.69 -25.80
CA VAL A 307 -13.53 19.67 -25.94
C VAL A 307 -14.48 20.25 -27.01
N TYR A 308 -14.57 19.58 -28.14
CA TYR A 308 -15.56 19.94 -29.13
C TYR A 308 -16.92 19.66 -28.50
N GLU A 309 -17.74 20.71 -28.44
CA GLU A 309 -19.18 20.54 -28.30
C GLU A 309 -19.60 19.65 -29.48
N SER A 310 -20.02 18.43 -29.18
CA SER A 310 -20.67 17.58 -30.16
C SER A 310 -21.97 18.28 -30.55
N PRO A 311 -22.19 18.62 -31.79
CA PRO A 311 -23.51 19.07 -32.20
C PRO A 311 -24.39 17.81 -32.20
N ASP A 312 -25.40 17.79 -31.30
CA ASP A 312 -26.45 16.79 -31.04
C ASP A 312 -26.04 15.53 -30.25
#